data_2daff95f7f3f60dbbb3988770bbd27ae
#
_entry.id   2daff95f7f3f60dbbb3988770bbd27ae
#
_cell.length_a   1.000
_cell.length_b   1.000
_cell.length_c   1.000
_cell.angle_alpha   90.00
_cell.angle_beta   90.00
_cell.angle_gamma   90.00
#
_symmetry.space_group_name_H-M   'P 1'
#
loop_
_entity.id
_entity.type
_entity.pdbx_description
1 polymer ?
#
loop_
_entity_poly.entity_id
_entity_poly.type
_entity_poly.pdbx_seq_one_letter_code
_entity_poly.pdbx_strand_id
1 'polypeptide(L)'
;MNINKLSVVIITYNEEKNIARCINSVKQIADEIIVVDSHSIDKTKEIAIRLGAKVIEHSFEGHIQQKNFALQQANYSWVLSLDADEALSEKLKNKIQEIKNNPTADGYTMNRLTYYCGRWIKHTGWYPDKKLRLVRKELAQ
;
A
#
# COMPACT_ATOMS: atom_id res chain seq x y z
N MET A 1 -3.16 -1.92 25.89
CA MET A 1 -3.33 -2.79 24.75
C MET A 1 -3.37 -1.99 23.47
N ASN A 2 -2.55 -2.36 22.53
CA ASN A 2 -2.56 -1.67 21.24
C ASN A 2 -3.63 -2.26 20.35
N ILE A 3 -4.57 -1.46 19.97
CA ILE A 3 -5.65 -1.92 19.11
C ILE A 3 -5.51 -1.38 17.70
N ASN A 4 -4.44 -0.68 17.42
CA ASN A 4 -4.23 -0.13 16.09
C ASN A 4 -3.71 -1.21 15.18
N LYS A 5 -4.55 -1.63 14.26
CA LYS A 5 -4.17 -2.60 13.26
C LYS A 5 -4.05 -1.93 11.90
N LEU A 6 -3.21 -2.50 11.08
CA LEU A 6 -2.87 -1.92 9.79
C LEU A 6 -3.32 -2.81 8.64
N SER A 7 -4.10 -2.24 7.75
CA SER A 7 -4.41 -2.84 6.46
C SER A 7 -3.49 -2.23 5.43
N VAL A 8 -2.83 -3.06 4.63
CA VAL A 8 -2.07 -2.57 3.50
C VAL A 8 -2.89 -2.87 2.25
N VAL A 9 -3.18 -1.84 1.47
CA VAL A 9 -3.92 -2.01 0.23
C VAL A 9 -3.01 -1.66 -0.93
N ILE A 10 -2.99 -2.52 -1.93
CA ILE A 10 -2.07 -2.41 -3.06
C ILE A 10 -2.89 -2.44 -4.33
N ILE A 11 -2.71 -1.44 -5.20
CA ILE A 11 -3.36 -1.47 -6.51
C ILE A 11 -2.34 -1.97 -7.53
N THR A 12 -2.81 -2.78 -8.47
CA THR A 12 -1.89 -3.43 -9.39
C THR A 12 -2.52 -3.76 -10.73
N TYR A 13 -1.68 -3.78 -11.75
CA TYR A 13 -2.05 -4.27 -13.07
C TYR A 13 -0.77 -4.76 -13.75
N ASN A 14 -0.71 -6.06 -14.04
CA ASN A 14 0.44 -6.68 -14.72
C ASN A 14 1.78 -6.32 -14.08
N GLU A 15 1.90 -6.63 -12.79
CA GLU A 15 3.11 -6.36 -12.03
C GLU A 15 3.75 -7.64 -11.51
N GLU A 16 3.73 -8.70 -12.29
CA GLU A 16 4.27 -9.96 -11.81
C GLU A 16 5.73 -9.89 -11.39
N LYS A 17 6.47 -8.92 -11.91
CA LYS A 17 7.88 -8.77 -11.56
C LYS A 17 8.09 -8.02 -10.25
N ASN A 18 7.11 -7.28 -9.81
CA ASN A 18 7.26 -6.39 -8.66
C ASN A 18 6.38 -6.73 -7.48
N ILE A 19 5.26 -7.42 -7.72
CA ILE A 19 4.26 -7.62 -6.68
C ILE A 19 4.81 -8.37 -5.47
N ALA A 20 5.69 -9.35 -5.68
CA ALA A 20 6.25 -10.11 -4.58
C ALA A 20 7.09 -9.22 -3.67
N ARG A 21 7.90 -8.36 -4.27
CA ARG A 21 8.75 -7.46 -3.49
C ARG A 21 7.91 -6.48 -2.70
N CYS A 22 6.85 -5.95 -3.32
CA CYS A 22 5.93 -5.05 -2.65
C CYS A 22 5.32 -5.73 -1.41
N ILE A 23 4.75 -6.90 -1.60
CA ILE A 23 4.08 -7.63 -0.53
C ILE A 23 5.07 -8.00 0.58
N ASN A 24 6.23 -8.52 0.20
CA ASN A 24 7.21 -8.91 1.19
C ASN A 24 7.73 -7.74 2.00
N SER A 25 7.74 -6.55 1.43
CA SER A 25 8.22 -5.38 2.15
C SER A 25 7.28 -4.94 3.25
N VAL A 26 6.03 -5.38 3.25
CA VAL A 26 5.05 -4.96 4.25
C VAL A 26 4.57 -6.09 5.16
N LYS A 27 4.99 -7.31 4.89
CA LYS A 27 4.45 -8.46 5.63
C LYS A 27 4.63 -8.36 7.14
N GLN A 28 5.72 -7.79 7.58
CA GLN A 28 6.01 -7.71 9.01
C GLN A 28 5.14 -6.72 9.75
N ILE A 29 4.67 -5.69 9.05
CA ILE A 29 3.90 -4.63 9.70
C ILE A 29 2.42 -4.70 9.43
N ALA A 30 2.01 -5.46 8.43
CA ALA A 30 0.61 -5.53 8.02
C ALA A 30 -0.16 -6.56 8.83
N ASP A 31 -1.35 -6.19 9.24
CA ASP A 31 -2.28 -7.13 9.84
C ASP A 31 -3.16 -7.77 8.77
N GLU A 32 -3.30 -7.13 7.64
CA GLU A 32 -3.89 -7.74 6.45
C GLU A 32 -3.32 -7.06 5.22
N ILE A 33 -3.26 -7.80 4.12
CA ILE A 33 -2.80 -7.27 2.84
C ILE A 33 -3.89 -7.54 1.81
N ILE A 34 -4.36 -6.48 1.17
CA ILE A 34 -5.40 -6.58 0.16
C ILE A 34 -4.83 -6.05 -1.16
N VAL A 35 -4.92 -6.86 -2.20
CA VAL A 35 -4.45 -6.47 -3.53
C VAL A 35 -5.66 -6.27 -4.42
N VAL A 36 -5.81 -5.06 -4.94
CA VAL A 36 -6.88 -4.75 -5.88
C VAL A 36 -6.28 -4.79 -7.28
N ASP A 37 -6.68 -5.79 -8.03
CA ASP A 37 -6.09 -6.10 -9.32
C ASP A 37 -7.02 -5.68 -10.46
N SER A 38 -6.48 -4.96 -11.43
CA SER A 38 -7.25 -4.46 -12.58
C SER A 38 -7.25 -5.46 -13.72
N HIS A 39 -7.59 -6.71 -13.41
CA HIS A 39 -7.69 -7.80 -14.40
C HIS A 39 -6.36 -8.07 -15.10
N SER A 40 -5.31 -8.26 -14.33
CA SER A 40 -4.00 -8.63 -14.86
C SER A 40 -4.09 -9.92 -15.67
N ILE A 41 -3.33 -9.96 -16.73
CA ILE A 41 -3.27 -11.15 -17.57
C ILE A 41 -2.00 -11.95 -17.35
N ASP A 42 -1.11 -11.45 -16.52
CA ASP A 42 0.11 -12.16 -16.16
C ASP A 42 -0.09 -12.89 -14.82
N LYS A 43 1.00 -13.23 -14.14
CA LYS A 43 0.93 -14.03 -12.91
C LYS A 43 0.78 -13.19 -11.65
N THR A 44 0.46 -11.92 -11.78
CA THR A 44 0.33 -11.02 -10.62
C THR A 44 -0.59 -11.58 -9.55
N LYS A 45 -1.79 -11.99 -9.94
CA LYS A 45 -2.78 -12.49 -8.97
C LYS A 45 -2.32 -13.75 -8.28
N GLU A 46 -1.75 -14.68 -9.04
CA GLU A 46 -1.27 -15.94 -8.48
C GLU A 46 -0.19 -15.70 -7.42
N ILE A 47 0.73 -14.81 -7.73
CA ILE A 47 1.83 -14.49 -6.83
C ILE A 47 1.30 -13.86 -5.55
N ALA A 48 0.37 -12.93 -5.69
CA ALA A 48 -0.20 -12.25 -4.53
C ALA A 48 -0.92 -13.24 -3.61
N ILE A 49 -1.71 -14.13 -4.18
CA ILE A 49 -2.44 -15.13 -3.40
C ILE A 49 -1.46 -16.05 -2.69
N ARG A 50 -0.42 -16.49 -3.39
CA ARG A 50 0.57 -17.38 -2.81
C ARG A 50 1.29 -16.75 -1.62
N LEU A 51 1.44 -15.44 -1.63
CA LEU A 51 2.11 -14.72 -0.56
C LEU A 51 1.16 -14.31 0.57
N GLY A 52 -0.09 -14.73 0.49
CA GLY A 52 -1.02 -14.51 1.60
C GLY A 52 -1.91 -13.29 1.49
N ALA A 53 -1.88 -12.59 0.36
CA ALA A 53 -2.73 -11.43 0.18
C ALA A 53 -4.13 -11.85 -0.28
N LYS A 54 -5.11 -11.05 0.09
CA LYS A 54 -6.45 -11.21 -0.43
C LYS A 54 -6.53 -10.43 -1.74
N VAL A 55 -6.93 -11.08 -2.82
CA VAL A 55 -6.97 -10.44 -4.13
C VAL A 55 -8.41 -10.17 -4.51
N ILE A 56 -8.68 -8.93 -4.91
CA ILE A 56 -10.00 -8.51 -5.39
C ILE A 56 -9.80 -7.92 -6.77
N GLU A 57 -10.58 -8.41 -7.73
CA GLU A 57 -10.50 -7.86 -9.08
C GLU A 57 -11.47 -6.69 -9.23
N HIS A 58 -11.01 -5.62 -9.83
CA HIS A 58 -11.82 -4.43 -10.00
C HIS A 58 -11.34 -3.67 -11.24
N SER A 59 -12.25 -3.38 -12.13
CA SER A 59 -11.91 -2.69 -13.38
C SER A 59 -11.35 -1.32 -13.09
N PHE A 60 -10.32 -0.96 -13.83
CA PHE A 60 -9.66 0.32 -13.63
C PHE A 60 -10.49 1.45 -14.24
N GLU A 61 -10.82 2.43 -13.44
CA GLU A 61 -11.58 3.60 -13.87
C GLU A 61 -10.81 4.89 -13.59
N GLY A 62 -9.56 4.78 -13.23
CA GLY A 62 -8.73 5.91 -12.88
C GLY A 62 -8.00 5.63 -11.58
N HIS A 63 -6.88 6.31 -11.38
CA HIS A 63 -6.08 6.08 -10.17
C HIS A 63 -6.82 6.46 -8.90
N ILE A 64 -7.54 7.56 -8.92
CA ILE A 64 -8.27 8.02 -7.74
C ILE A 64 -9.36 7.04 -7.39
N GLN A 65 -10.13 6.60 -8.38
CA GLN A 65 -11.20 5.65 -8.17
C GLN A 65 -10.68 4.33 -7.65
N GLN A 66 -9.55 3.87 -8.21
CA GLN A 66 -8.99 2.59 -7.78
C GLN A 66 -8.47 2.66 -6.36
N LYS A 67 -7.82 3.75 -6.01
CA LYS A 67 -7.33 3.93 -4.65
C LYS A 67 -8.46 4.02 -3.65
N ASN A 68 -9.52 4.72 -4.01
CA ASN A 68 -10.68 4.82 -3.13
C ASN A 68 -11.36 3.47 -2.95
N PHE A 69 -11.47 2.71 -4.03
CA PHE A 69 -12.03 1.37 -3.93
C PHE A 69 -11.20 0.50 -3.00
N ALA A 70 -9.89 0.54 -3.18
CA ALA A 70 -8.98 -0.24 -2.35
C ALA A 70 -9.10 0.15 -0.88
N LEU A 71 -9.16 1.44 -0.61
CA LEU A 71 -9.30 1.94 0.74
C LEU A 71 -10.56 1.40 1.41
N GLN A 72 -11.65 1.35 0.65
CA GLN A 72 -12.91 0.85 1.17
C GLN A 72 -12.87 -0.63 1.52
N GLN A 73 -11.95 -1.38 0.93
CA GLN A 73 -11.86 -2.82 1.21
C GLN A 73 -11.12 -3.11 2.52
N ALA A 74 -10.40 -2.14 3.04
CA ALA A 74 -9.63 -2.33 4.27
C ALA A 74 -10.55 -2.57 5.45
N ASN A 75 -10.15 -3.49 6.32
CA ASN A 75 -10.94 -3.86 7.49
C ASN A 75 -10.44 -3.26 8.80
N TYR A 76 -9.26 -2.68 8.80
CA TYR A 76 -8.68 -2.14 10.02
C TYR A 76 -8.60 -0.63 10.00
N SER A 77 -8.32 -0.05 11.15
CA SER A 77 -8.43 1.40 11.32
C SER A 77 -7.33 2.19 10.62
N TRP A 78 -6.15 1.61 10.47
CA TRP A 78 -5.07 2.26 9.74
C TRP A 78 -4.88 1.59 8.39
N VAL A 79 -4.70 2.40 7.36
CA VAL A 79 -4.54 1.89 6.00
C VAL A 79 -3.30 2.50 5.36
N LEU A 80 -2.43 1.64 4.86
CA LEU A 80 -1.28 2.05 4.07
C LEU A 80 -1.57 1.72 2.61
N SER A 81 -1.46 2.70 1.75
CA SER A 81 -1.77 2.56 0.34
C SER A 81 -0.50 2.52 -0.49
N LEU A 82 -0.35 1.50 -1.31
CA LEU A 82 0.85 1.32 -2.14
C LEU A 82 0.47 0.96 -3.57
N ASP A 83 1.38 1.29 -4.48
CA ASP A 83 1.32 0.76 -5.84
C ASP A 83 2.21 -0.47 -5.89
N ALA A 84 1.90 -1.40 -6.76
CA ALA A 84 2.57 -2.71 -6.76
C ALA A 84 4.07 -2.64 -7.09
N ASP A 85 4.52 -1.57 -7.70
CA ASP A 85 5.95 -1.41 -8.01
C ASP A 85 6.72 -0.72 -6.89
N GLU A 86 6.08 -0.49 -5.76
CA GLU A 86 6.70 0.15 -4.60
C GLU A 86 7.05 -0.89 -3.54
N ALA A 87 8.10 -0.63 -2.79
CA ALA A 87 8.48 -1.48 -1.67
C ALA A 87 9.03 -0.61 -0.56
N LEU A 88 8.69 -0.95 0.67
CA LEU A 88 9.12 -0.15 1.81
C LEU A 88 10.57 -0.47 2.18
N SER A 89 11.33 0.56 2.53
CA SER A 89 12.65 0.37 3.09
C SER A 89 12.51 -0.06 4.55
N GLU A 90 13.59 -0.59 5.11
CA GLU A 90 13.59 -0.95 6.52
C GLU A 90 13.32 0.26 7.40
N LYS A 91 13.91 1.37 7.05
CA LYS A 91 13.71 2.60 7.81
C LYS A 91 12.25 3.00 7.84
N LEU A 92 11.58 2.88 6.70
CA LEU A 92 10.18 3.23 6.61
C LEU A 92 9.31 2.24 7.37
N LYS A 93 9.63 0.97 7.29
CA LYS A 93 8.89 -0.04 8.06
C LYS A 93 8.94 0.28 9.54
N ASN A 94 10.11 0.64 10.03
CA ASN A 94 10.27 0.99 11.44
C ASN A 94 9.48 2.23 11.80
N LYS A 95 9.47 3.20 10.91
CA LYS A 95 8.72 4.43 11.15
C LYS A 95 7.22 4.16 11.21
N ILE A 96 6.72 3.35 10.32
CA ILE A 96 5.30 3.01 10.32
C ILE A 96 4.94 2.23 11.58
N GLN A 97 5.82 1.35 12.02
CA GLN A 97 5.59 0.60 13.24
C GLN A 97 5.50 1.53 14.45
N GLU A 98 6.36 2.54 14.50
CA GLU A 98 6.29 3.55 15.55
C GLU A 98 4.96 4.29 15.53
N ILE A 99 4.54 4.71 14.34
CA ILE A 99 3.29 5.44 14.18
C ILE A 99 2.12 4.56 14.62
N LYS A 100 2.15 3.31 14.25
CA LYS A 100 1.09 2.37 14.59
C LYS A 100 0.96 2.21 16.09
N ASN A 101 2.10 2.19 16.78
CA ASN A 101 2.09 2.01 18.23
C ASN A 101 1.74 3.28 18.98
N ASN A 102 2.03 4.44 18.41
CA ASN A 102 1.80 5.69 19.09
C ASN A 102 1.50 6.80 18.09
N PRO A 103 0.32 6.76 17.48
CA PRO A 103 -0.01 7.75 16.46
C PRO A 103 -0.21 9.13 17.04
N THR A 104 0.35 10.12 16.35
CA THR A 104 0.20 11.51 16.78
C THR A 104 -0.58 12.33 15.77
N ALA A 105 -1.03 11.71 14.70
CA ALA A 105 -1.84 12.37 13.67
C ALA A 105 -2.79 11.35 13.08
N ASP A 106 -3.75 11.82 12.30
CA ASP A 106 -4.72 10.93 11.66
C ASP A 106 -4.31 10.52 10.26
N GLY A 107 -3.23 11.09 9.75
CA GLY A 107 -2.71 10.71 8.46
C GLY A 107 -1.28 11.16 8.31
N TYR A 108 -0.54 10.47 7.45
CA TYR A 108 0.87 10.73 7.24
C TYR A 108 1.18 10.65 5.77
N THR A 109 2.01 11.58 5.28
CA THR A 109 2.49 11.52 3.92
C THR A 109 3.87 10.90 3.93
N MET A 110 4.20 10.22 2.86
CA MET A 110 5.48 9.53 2.76
C MET A 110 6.28 9.98 1.58
N ASN A 111 6.19 11.24 1.29
CA ASN A 111 6.88 11.79 0.13
C ASN A 111 8.38 11.64 0.23
N ARG A 112 8.91 11.48 1.42
CA ARG A 112 10.32 11.27 1.56
C ARG A 112 10.74 9.90 1.24
N LEU A 113 9.82 9.05 0.99
CA LEU A 113 10.15 7.69 0.80
C LEU A 113 10.06 7.31 -0.61
N THR A 114 10.55 8.15 -1.41
CA THR A 114 10.57 7.94 -2.82
C THR A 114 11.58 6.94 -3.25
N TYR A 115 12.28 6.33 -2.31
CA TYR A 115 13.14 5.28 -2.61
C TYR A 115 12.40 4.01 -2.56
N TYR A 116 11.93 3.51 -3.65
CA TYR A 116 11.24 2.25 -3.71
C TYR A 116 12.04 1.33 -4.58
N CYS A 117 12.27 0.12 -4.11
CA CYS A 117 12.87 -0.88 -4.95
C CYS A 117 14.18 -0.44 -5.54
N GLY A 118 14.89 0.40 -4.83
CA GLY A 118 16.10 0.94 -5.33
C GLY A 118 15.92 1.90 -6.47
N ARG A 119 14.71 2.33 -6.72
CA ARG A 119 14.42 3.22 -7.79
C ARG A 119 14.13 4.59 -7.26
N TRP A 120 14.70 5.56 -7.90
CA TRP A 120 14.53 6.92 -7.47
C TRP A 120 13.42 7.55 -8.25
N ILE A 121 12.31 7.81 -7.63
CA ILE A 121 11.18 8.30 -8.36
C ILE A 121 10.95 9.77 -8.28
N LYS A 122 11.83 10.50 -7.69
CA LYS A 122 11.67 11.93 -7.63
C LYS A 122 11.58 12.55 -8.99
N HIS A 123 12.16 11.87 -10.00
CA HIS A 123 12.13 12.45 -11.30
C HIS A 123 10.80 12.33 -11.98
N THR A 124 9.91 11.58 -11.46
CA THR A 124 8.65 11.40 -12.14
C THR A 124 7.72 12.57 -11.92
N GLY A 125 8.14 13.53 -11.14
CA GLY A 125 7.34 14.70 -10.90
C GLY A 125 6.18 14.50 -9.98
N TRP A 126 6.08 13.35 -9.35
CA TRP A 126 4.98 13.15 -8.45
C TRP A 126 5.16 13.87 -7.14
N TYR A 127 6.41 14.31 -6.85
CA TYR A 127 6.68 15.08 -5.78
C TYR A 127 6.57 16.48 -6.12
N PRO A 128 5.94 17.26 -5.99
CA PRO A 128 5.32 17.99 -5.00
C PRO A 128 3.93 17.48 -4.65
N ASP A 129 3.47 16.50 -5.34
CA ASP A 129 2.22 15.91 -5.00
C ASP A 129 2.36 15.07 -3.78
N LYS A 130 2.10 15.61 -2.64
CA LYS A 130 2.15 14.86 -1.41
C LYS A 130 0.85 14.13 -1.27
N LYS A 131 0.90 12.83 -1.42
CA LYS A 131 -0.30 12.01 -1.27
C LYS A 131 -0.30 11.37 0.08
N LEU A 132 -1.44 11.38 0.72
CA LEU A 132 -1.59 10.68 1.97
C LEU A 132 -1.49 9.19 1.69
N ARG A 133 -0.60 8.53 2.38
CA ARG A 133 -0.36 7.12 2.18
C ARG A 133 -0.76 6.28 3.37
N LEU A 134 -0.67 6.84 4.57
CA LEU A 134 -1.04 6.14 5.79
C LEU A 134 -2.10 6.97 6.48
N VAL A 135 -3.32 6.45 6.57
CA VAL A 135 -4.44 7.22 7.07
C VAL A 135 -5.34 6.36 7.95
N ARG A 136 -6.14 7.01 8.77
CA ARG A 136 -7.23 6.34 9.45
C ARG A 136 -8.36 6.18 8.46
N LYS A 137 -8.86 4.98 8.33
CA LYS A 137 -9.85 4.67 7.32
C LYS A 137 -11.09 5.56 7.43
N GLU A 138 -11.57 5.78 8.63
CA GLU A 138 -12.81 6.51 8.82
C GLU A 138 -12.70 7.99 8.43
N LEU A 139 -11.48 8.49 8.28
CA LEU A 139 -11.26 9.89 7.91
C LEU A 139 -10.84 10.07 6.47
N ALA A 140 -10.58 8.98 5.77
CA ALA A 140 -10.07 9.04 4.41
C ALA A 140 -11.21 8.88 3.44
N GLN A 141 -11.68 9.93 2.90
CA GLN A 141 -12.78 9.89 1.94
C GLN A 141 -12.42 10.68 0.72
#